data_e90e9c2e39c821692e63f4e564f9341a
#
_entry.id   e90e9c2e39c821692e63f4e564f9341a
#
_cell.length_a   1.000
_cell.length_b   1.000
_cell.length_c   1.000
_cell.angle_alpha   90.00
_cell.angle_beta   90.00
_cell.angle_gamma   90.00
#
_symmetry.space_group_name_H-M   'P 1'
#
loop_
_entity.id
_entity.type
_entity.pdbx_description
1 polymer ?
#
loop_
_entity_poly.entity_id
_entity_poly.type
_entity_poly.pdbx_seq_one_letter_code
_entity_poly.pdbx_strand_id
1 'polypeptide(L)'
;MPAAVVVLAAGSGTRVGADVNKVLLPLGPAAVLAWSVRDVLALDDVARVVLVVRAGEEQAVADAVVPHLGDREVRVVAGGATRHASEWQALRALAEDIGSGAIDVVAVHDGARPLAGADLFDRTIRAAREHGGAIPVVPVSGVLSVAGDPLPAGLAGVQTPQAFRADALLAAYRRAEADGFEGTDTASCLERYPDPEHPVRIAAVPSTSRNLKITFPEDVALALALAEGL
;
A
#
# COMPACT_ATOMS: atom_id res chain seq x y z
N MET A 1 15.21 11.48 -7.46
CA MET A 1 15.68 10.35 -6.63
C MET A 1 14.63 9.27 -6.74
N PRO A 2 15.01 7.99 -6.71
CA PRO A 2 14.04 6.91 -6.88
C PRO A 2 13.19 6.69 -5.61
N ALA A 3 12.03 6.06 -5.81
CA ALA A 3 11.10 5.74 -4.71
C ALA A 3 11.34 4.32 -4.14
N ALA A 4 10.73 4.05 -2.99
CA ALA A 4 10.51 2.70 -2.48
C ALA A 4 9.01 2.37 -2.49
N VAL A 5 8.68 1.11 -2.75
CA VAL A 5 7.32 0.60 -2.62
C VAL A 5 7.27 -0.50 -1.58
N VAL A 6 6.37 -0.36 -0.63
CA VAL A 6 6.06 -1.36 0.40
C VAL A 6 4.74 -2.03 0.03
N VAL A 7 4.76 -3.34 -0.16
CA VAL A 7 3.55 -4.12 -0.43
C VAL A 7 3.19 -4.94 0.81
N LEU A 8 2.03 -4.65 1.40
CA LEU A 8 1.55 -5.29 2.62
C LEU A 8 0.84 -6.61 2.29
N ALA A 9 1.43 -7.71 2.71
CA ALA A 9 0.92 -9.06 2.52
C ALA A 9 0.70 -9.84 3.84
N ALA A 10 0.96 -9.21 5.00
CA ALA A 10 0.88 -9.85 6.32
C ALA A 10 -0.55 -9.98 6.89
N GLY A 11 -1.58 -9.50 6.18
CA GLY A 11 -2.97 -9.53 6.65
C GLY A 11 -3.51 -10.96 6.86
N SER A 12 -4.29 -11.18 7.94
CA SER A 12 -4.80 -12.51 8.32
C SER A 12 -5.79 -13.14 7.34
N GLY A 13 -6.38 -12.36 6.44
CA GLY A 13 -7.32 -12.89 5.43
C GLY A 13 -8.62 -13.51 5.98
N THR A 14 -8.85 -13.45 7.30
CA THR A 14 -9.93 -14.17 8.02
C THR A 14 -11.35 -13.98 7.45
N ARG A 15 -11.61 -12.85 6.80
CA ARG A 15 -12.91 -12.54 6.18
C ARG A 15 -13.17 -13.25 4.87
N VAL A 16 -12.15 -13.77 4.20
CA VAL A 16 -12.29 -14.55 2.96
C VAL A 16 -12.66 -16.01 3.26
N GLY A 17 -12.57 -16.43 4.55
CA GLY A 17 -12.96 -17.78 4.97
C GLY A 17 -12.03 -18.90 4.46
N ALA A 18 -10.87 -18.55 3.90
CA ALA A 18 -9.88 -19.51 3.46
C ALA A 18 -8.84 -19.76 4.55
N ASP A 19 -8.35 -21.00 4.66
CA ASP A 19 -7.23 -21.36 5.53
C ASP A 19 -5.89 -20.74 5.03
N VAL A 20 -5.88 -20.17 3.83
CA VAL A 20 -4.74 -19.57 3.16
C VAL A 20 -4.89 -18.04 3.12
N ASN A 21 -3.77 -17.33 3.26
CA ASN A 21 -3.74 -15.88 3.12
C ASN A 21 -4.31 -15.46 1.75
N LYS A 22 -5.28 -14.55 1.74
CA LYS A 22 -5.99 -14.11 0.54
C LYS A 22 -5.09 -13.56 -0.57
N VAL A 23 -3.92 -13.01 -0.22
CA VAL A 23 -2.95 -12.48 -1.20
C VAL A 23 -2.25 -13.61 -1.98
N LEU A 24 -2.33 -14.84 -1.48
CA LEU A 24 -1.81 -16.06 -2.14
C LEU A 24 -2.87 -16.80 -2.95
N LEU A 25 -4.14 -16.38 -2.90
CA LEU A 25 -5.19 -16.97 -3.71
C LEU A 25 -4.91 -16.79 -5.21
N PRO A 26 -5.25 -17.77 -6.04
CA PRO A 26 -5.08 -17.66 -7.49
C PRO A 26 -6.01 -16.59 -8.06
N LEU A 27 -5.48 -15.75 -8.94
CA LEU A 27 -6.20 -14.77 -9.74
C LEU A 27 -5.74 -14.89 -11.20
N GLY A 28 -6.41 -15.73 -11.98
CA GLY A 28 -5.98 -16.07 -13.32
C GLY A 28 -4.62 -16.80 -13.32
N PRO A 29 -3.62 -16.30 -14.08
CA PRO A 29 -2.33 -17.00 -14.23
C PRO A 29 -1.37 -16.81 -13.06
N ALA A 30 -1.70 -16.00 -12.05
CA ALA A 30 -0.81 -15.66 -10.95
C ALA A 30 -1.57 -15.52 -9.61
N ALA A 31 -0.84 -15.49 -8.49
CA ALA A 31 -1.44 -15.15 -7.20
C ALA A 31 -1.83 -13.67 -7.14
N VAL A 32 -2.82 -13.32 -6.31
CA VAL A 32 -3.28 -11.93 -6.09
C VAL A 32 -2.09 -10.98 -5.84
N LEU A 33 -1.15 -11.37 -4.97
CA LEU A 33 0.03 -10.55 -4.65
C LEU A 33 0.94 -10.30 -5.85
N ALA A 34 1.08 -11.29 -6.72
CA ALA A 34 1.98 -11.22 -7.86
C ALA A 34 1.58 -10.12 -8.87
N TRP A 35 0.30 -9.79 -8.98
CA TRP A 35 -0.17 -8.69 -9.81
C TRP A 35 0.39 -7.34 -9.33
N SER A 36 0.25 -7.04 -8.04
CA SER A 36 0.81 -5.80 -7.47
C SER A 36 2.32 -5.75 -7.59
N VAL A 37 3.01 -6.88 -7.38
CA VAL A 37 4.47 -6.96 -7.51
C VAL A 37 4.91 -6.70 -8.95
N ARG A 38 4.23 -7.27 -9.95
CA ARG A 38 4.52 -7.02 -11.38
C ARG A 38 4.35 -5.55 -11.73
N ASP A 39 3.27 -4.90 -11.27
CA ASP A 39 3.03 -3.48 -11.50
C ASP A 39 4.17 -2.62 -10.96
N VAL A 40 4.63 -2.91 -9.74
CA VAL A 40 5.71 -2.19 -9.07
C VAL A 40 7.06 -2.42 -9.76
N LEU A 41 7.36 -3.65 -10.17
CA LEU A 41 8.61 -4.00 -10.83
C LEU A 41 8.72 -3.42 -12.25
N ALA A 42 7.60 -3.06 -12.87
CA ALA A 42 7.57 -2.38 -14.17
C ALA A 42 7.94 -0.88 -14.07
N LEU A 43 8.10 -0.33 -12.86
CA LEU A 43 8.45 1.07 -12.66
C LEU A 43 9.97 1.26 -12.61
N ASP A 44 10.51 2.05 -13.53
CA ASP A 44 11.95 2.36 -13.59
C ASP A 44 12.41 3.21 -12.39
N ASP A 45 11.51 4.03 -11.84
CA ASP A 45 11.80 4.99 -10.78
C ASP A 45 11.60 4.40 -9.36
N VAL A 46 11.50 3.09 -9.23
CA VAL A 46 11.43 2.37 -7.96
C VAL A 46 12.73 1.59 -7.74
N ALA A 47 13.54 2.03 -6.78
CA ALA A 47 14.82 1.38 -6.44
C ALA A 47 14.67 0.30 -5.38
N ARG A 48 13.66 0.37 -4.53
CA ARG A 48 13.44 -0.60 -3.44
C ARG A 48 12.01 -1.11 -3.46
N VAL A 49 11.86 -2.42 -3.41
CA VAL A 49 10.57 -3.09 -3.19
C VAL A 49 10.66 -3.90 -1.91
N VAL A 50 9.75 -3.66 -0.98
CA VAL A 50 9.67 -4.37 0.30
C VAL A 50 8.34 -5.11 0.36
N LEU A 51 8.38 -6.42 0.53
CA LEU A 51 7.21 -7.24 0.81
C LEU A 51 7.13 -7.48 2.33
N VAL A 52 6.03 -7.04 2.93
CA VAL A 52 5.75 -7.32 4.34
C VAL A 52 4.85 -8.54 4.43
N VAL A 53 5.39 -9.64 4.92
CA VAL A 53 4.73 -10.94 4.93
C VAL A 53 4.41 -11.40 6.35
N ARG A 54 3.44 -12.29 6.50
CA ARG A 54 3.18 -12.94 7.78
C ARG A 54 4.32 -13.91 8.11
N ALA A 55 4.76 -13.93 9.35
CA ALA A 55 5.73 -14.90 9.82
C ALA A 55 5.26 -16.34 9.54
N GLY A 56 6.13 -17.12 8.91
CA GLY A 56 5.84 -18.49 8.47
C GLY A 56 5.23 -18.61 7.05
N GLU A 57 4.92 -17.50 6.38
CA GLU A 57 4.42 -17.49 5.00
C GLU A 57 5.50 -17.09 3.97
N GLU A 58 6.75 -16.88 4.39
CA GLU A 58 7.84 -16.38 3.55
C GLU A 58 8.06 -17.23 2.31
N GLN A 59 8.06 -18.58 2.48
CA GLN A 59 8.25 -19.47 1.36
C GLN A 59 7.07 -19.45 0.38
N ALA A 60 5.84 -19.46 0.88
CA ALA A 60 4.64 -19.40 0.03
C ALA A 60 4.57 -18.08 -0.77
N VAL A 61 4.97 -16.97 -0.15
CA VAL A 61 5.09 -15.67 -0.84
C VAL A 61 6.22 -15.71 -1.86
N ALA A 62 7.37 -16.28 -1.53
CA ALA A 62 8.48 -16.41 -2.47
C ALA A 62 8.06 -17.25 -3.70
N ASP A 63 7.41 -18.40 -3.50
CA ASP A 63 6.91 -19.25 -4.59
C ASP A 63 5.93 -18.50 -5.51
N ALA A 64 5.10 -17.61 -4.95
CA ALA A 64 4.15 -16.82 -5.71
C ALA A 64 4.79 -15.66 -6.48
N VAL A 65 5.91 -15.11 -6.01
CA VAL A 65 6.47 -13.84 -6.51
C VAL A 65 7.72 -14.06 -7.36
N VAL A 66 8.61 -15.00 -6.99
CA VAL A 66 9.90 -15.26 -7.68
C VAL A 66 9.75 -15.44 -9.19
N PRO A 67 8.73 -16.14 -9.73
CA PRO A 67 8.55 -16.27 -11.18
C PRO A 67 8.36 -14.94 -11.92
N HIS A 68 8.10 -13.84 -11.21
CA HIS A 68 7.80 -12.52 -11.76
C HIS A 68 8.89 -11.47 -11.51
N LEU A 69 9.97 -11.81 -10.79
CA LEU A 69 11.01 -10.84 -10.39
C LEU A 69 11.94 -10.45 -11.54
N GLY A 70 12.19 -11.35 -12.51
CA GLY A 70 13.29 -11.14 -13.46
C GLY A 70 14.61 -10.94 -12.72
N ASP A 71 15.34 -9.87 -13.08
CA ASP A 71 16.62 -9.47 -12.45
C ASP A 71 16.44 -8.50 -11.27
N ARG A 72 15.19 -8.23 -10.86
CA ARG A 72 14.88 -7.28 -9.79
C ARG A 72 14.90 -7.96 -8.43
N GLU A 73 15.41 -7.25 -7.43
CA GLU A 73 15.44 -7.71 -6.05
C GLU A 73 14.23 -7.19 -5.26
N VAL A 74 13.71 -8.05 -4.38
CA VAL A 74 12.63 -7.71 -3.45
C VAL A 74 13.09 -8.09 -2.04
N ARG A 75 13.02 -7.13 -1.12
CA ARG A 75 13.30 -7.35 0.30
C ARG A 75 12.06 -7.90 0.99
N VAL A 76 12.18 -9.03 1.67
CA VAL A 76 11.11 -9.60 2.48
C VAL A 76 11.30 -9.22 3.96
N VAL A 77 10.22 -8.76 4.60
CA VAL A 77 10.21 -8.33 6.00
C VAL A 77 9.03 -8.98 6.71
N ALA A 78 9.25 -9.52 7.89
CA ALA A 78 8.16 -10.04 8.72
C ALA A 78 7.27 -8.88 9.20
N GLY A 79 5.96 -9.02 9.03
CA GLY A 79 4.97 -8.05 9.49
C GLY A 79 4.79 -8.08 11.01
N GLY A 80 4.16 -7.03 11.54
CA GLY A 80 3.75 -6.93 12.92
C GLY A 80 2.32 -7.43 13.16
N ALA A 81 1.85 -7.28 14.40
CA ALA A 81 0.51 -7.70 14.82
C ALA A 81 -0.61 -6.91 14.12
N THR A 82 -0.33 -5.67 13.69
CA THR A 82 -1.30 -4.79 13.05
C THR A 82 -0.77 -4.27 11.72
N ARG A 83 -1.64 -3.58 10.97
CA ARG A 83 -1.24 -2.90 9.73
C ARG A 83 -0.16 -1.86 10.01
N HIS A 84 -0.36 -1.03 11.01
CA HIS A 84 0.59 -0.01 11.44
C HIS A 84 1.95 -0.62 11.83
N ALA A 85 1.96 -1.66 12.66
CA ALA A 85 3.18 -2.36 13.04
C ALA A 85 3.90 -2.99 11.84
N SER A 86 3.15 -3.48 10.85
CA SER A 86 3.69 -4.02 9.59
C SER A 86 4.36 -2.93 8.74
N GLU A 87 3.73 -1.77 8.61
CA GLU A 87 4.31 -0.58 7.94
C GLU A 87 5.58 -0.11 8.64
N TRP A 88 5.58 -0.09 9.98
CA TRP A 88 6.74 0.28 10.76
C TRP A 88 7.94 -0.65 10.52
N GLN A 89 7.72 -1.97 10.43
CA GLN A 89 8.81 -2.90 10.09
C GLN A 89 9.43 -2.59 8.72
N ALA A 90 8.60 -2.28 7.72
CA ALA A 90 9.10 -1.89 6.40
C ALA A 90 9.89 -0.57 6.43
N LEU A 91 9.39 0.44 7.14
CA LEU A 91 10.09 1.73 7.27
C LEU A 91 11.43 1.59 8.00
N ARG A 92 11.51 0.72 9.03
CA ARG A 92 12.77 0.39 9.69
C ARG A 92 13.77 -0.26 8.74
N ALA A 93 13.30 -1.16 7.87
CA ALA A 93 14.13 -1.81 6.87
C ALA A 93 14.64 -0.84 5.78
N LEU A 94 13.92 0.28 5.57
CA LEU A 94 14.27 1.34 4.61
C LEU A 94 15.01 2.53 5.26
N ALA A 95 15.21 2.52 6.59
CA ALA A 95 15.69 3.70 7.33
C ALA A 95 17.05 4.21 6.86
N GLU A 96 17.96 3.33 6.45
CA GLU A 96 19.27 3.69 5.90
C GLU A 96 19.15 4.32 4.51
N ASP A 97 18.36 3.72 3.60
CA ASP A 97 18.11 4.25 2.27
C ASP A 97 17.41 5.63 2.35
N ILE A 98 16.51 5.83 3.33
CA ILE A 98 15.87 7.13 3.60
C ILE A 98 16.87 8.13 4.14
N GLY A 99 17.64 7.75 5.16
CA GLY A 99 18.60 8.64 5.83
C GLY A 99 19.75 9.08 4.94
N SER A 100 20.17 8.27 3.99
CA SER A 100 21.18 8.59 2.98
C SER A 100 20.64 9.41 1.79
N GLY A 101 19.31 9.57 1.69
CA GLY A 101 18.68 10.19 0.53
C GLY A 101 18.67 9.30 -0.73
N ALA A 102 18.91 8.00 -0.61
CA ALA A 102 18.83 7.06 -1.72
C ALA A 102 17.41 6.89 -2.25
N ILE A 103 16.40 7.12 -1.39
CA ILE A 103 14.98 7.17 -1.74
C ILE A 103 14.34 8.45 -1.20
N ASP A 104 13.44 9.05 -1.97
CA ASP A 104 12.75 10.31 -1.63
C ASP A 104 11.28 10.13 -1.26
N VAL A 105 10.64 9.06 -1.76
CA VAL A 105 9.24 8.73 -1.54
C VAL A 105 9.10 7.28 -1.12
N VAL A 106 8.23 7.02 -0.15
CA VAL A 106 7.75 5.67 0.17
C VAL A 106 6.27 5.57 -0.18
N ALA A 107 5.92 4.62 -1.03
CA ALA A 107 4.54 4.27 -1.35
C ALA A 107 4.16 2.96 -0.64
N VAL A 108 3.07 2.96 0.12
CA VAL A 108 2.55 1.78 0.82
C VAL A 108 1.30 1.27 0.12
N HIS A 109 1.31 0.00 -0.25
CA HIS A 109 0.24 -0.63 -1.02
C HIS A 109 -0.30 -1.89 -0.34
N ASP A 110 -1.62 -2.03 -0.35
CA ASP A 110 -2.27 -3.27 0.08
C ASP A 110 -2.08 -4.35 -0.99
N GLY A 111 -1.32 -5.41 -0.72
CA GLY A 111 -1.12 -6.54 -1.65
C GLY A 111 -2.41 -7.28 -2.04
N ALA A 112 -3.52 -6.99 -1.35
CA ALA A 112 -4.85 -7.45 -1.70
C ALA A 112 -5.58 -6.58 -2.75
N ARG A 113 -4.91 -5.61 -3.39
CA ARG A 113 -5.42 -4.80 -4.51
C ARG A 113 -4.66 -5.12 -5.79
N PRO A 114 -4.95 -6.24 -6.45
CA PRO A 114 -4.15 -6.74 -7.57
C PRO A 114 -4.22 -5.88 -8.83
N LEU A 115 -5.22 -5.01 -8.97
CA LEU A 115 -5.52 -4.31 -10.21
C LEU A 115 -5.29 -2.79 -10.10
N ALA A 116 -4.32 -2.37 -9.29
CA ALA A 116 -3.94 -0.97 -9.19
C ALA A 116 -3.35 -0.42 -10.50
N GLY A 117 -2.53 -1.23 -11.16
CA GLY A 117 -1.81 -0.87 -12.39
C GLY A 117 -0.60 0.05 -12.14
N ALA A 118 0.46 -0.14 -12.91
CA ALA A 118 1.71 0.63 -12.78
C ALA A 118 1.48 2.16 -12.91
N ASP A 119 0.56 2.60 -13.78
CA ASP A 119 0.21 4.02 -13.96
C ASP A 119 -0.28 4.68 -12.67
N LEU A 120 -1.09 3.98 -11.86
CA LEU A 120 -1.58 4.55 -10.60
C LEU A 120 -0.44 4.74 -9.58
N PHE A 121 0.49 3.79 -9.50
CA PHE A 121 1.70 3.94 -8.69
C PHE A 121 2.53 5.14 -9.13
N ASP A 122 2.82 5.24 -10.43
CA ASP A 122 3.63 6.33 -10.99
C ASP A 122 3.00 7.71 -10.69
N ARG A 123 1.71 7.89 -10.99
CA ARG A 123 0.98 9.14 -10.70
C ARG A 123 0.96 9.47 -9.21
N THR A 124 0.80 8.47 -8.35
CA THR A 124 0.76 8.68 -6.91
C THR A 124 2.14 9.07 -6.36
N ILE A 125 3.20 8.42 -6.82
CA ILE A 125 4.59 8.76 -6.44
C ILE A 125 4.96 10.18 -6.89
N ARG A 126 4.63 10.54 -8.14
CA ARG A 126 4.87 11.91 -8.65
C ARG A 126 4.13 12.96 -7.85
N ALA A 127 2.85 12.74 -7.57
CA ALA A 127 2.06 13.67 -6.76
C ALA A 127 2.60 13.81 -5.33
N ALA A 128 3.13 12.71 -4.74
CA ALA A 128 3.76 12.77 -3.43
C ALA A 128 5.05 13.61 -3.44
N ARG A 129 5.83 13.57 -4.50
CA ARG A 129 7.01 14.45 -4.66
C ARG A 129 6.62 15.92 -4.72
N GLU A 130 5.56 16.24 -5.43
CA GLU A 130 5.11 17.61 -5.61
C GLU A 130 4.46 18.19 -4.34
N HIS A 131 3.66 17.38 -3.63
CA HIS A 131 2.83 17.86 -2.53
C HIS A 131 3.28 17.39 -1.14
N GLY A 132 4.20 16.43 -1.08
CA GLY A 132 4.64 15.77 0.16
C GLY A 132 3.88 14.50 0.49
N GLY A 133 2.63 14.34 0.03
CA GLY A 133 1.81 13.14 0.17
C GLY A 133 0.77 13.02 -0.92
N ALA A 134 0.38 11.79 -1.26
CA ALA A 134 -0.65 11.52 -2.25
C ALA A 134 -1.41 10.21 -1.95
N ILE A 135 -2.71 10.24 -2.14
CA ILE A 135 -3.61 9.10 -1.90
C ILE A 135 -4.56 8.94 -3.08
N PRO A 136 -4.66 7.75 -3.69
CA PRO A 136 -5.69 7.46 -4.68
C PRO A 136 -7.07 7.49 -4.05
N VAL A 137 -8.00 8.13 -4.76
CA VAL A 137 -9.37 8.30 -4.30
C VAL A 137 -10.39 7.95 -5.39
N VAL A 138 -11.54 7.46 -4.96
CA VAL A 138 -12.72 7.27 -5.81
C VAL A 138 -13.88 8.07 -5.27
N PRO A 139 -14.72 8.67 -6.12
CA PRO A 139 -15.96 9.32 -5.66
C PRO A 139 -16.83 8.31 -4.88
N VAL A 140 -17.41 8.77 -3.78
CA VAL A 140 -18.36 7.98 -2.98
C VAL A 140 -19.73 8.63 -3.08
N SER A 141 -20.76 7.82 -3.37
CA SER A 141 -22.16 8.23 -3.42
C SER A 141 -23.03 7.28 -2.59
N GLY A 142 -24.21 7.74 -2.20
CA GLY A 142 -25.13 6.88 -1.43
C GLY A 142 -24.67 6.59 -0.01
N VAL A 143 -23.89 7.51 0.59
CA VAL A 143 -23.40 7.39 1.97
C VAL A 143 -24.26 8.23 2.89
N LEU A 144 -24.67 7.61 4.02
CA LEU A 144 -25.39 8.26 5.10
C LEU A 144 -24.64 7.99 6.40
N SER A 145 -24.64 8.95 7.33
CA SER A 145 -24.16 8.67 8.68
C SER A 145 -25.06 7.64 9.38
N VAL A 146 -24.50 6.84 10.29
CA VAL A 146 -25.30 5.86 11.06
C VAL A 146 -26.41 6.57 11.87
N ALA A 147 -26.18 7.81 12.29
CA ALA A 147 -27.15 8.64 12.98
C ALA A 147 -28.18 9.31 12.05
N GLY A 148 -28.01 9.19 10.72
CA GLY A 148 -28.87 9.83 9.74
C GLY A 148 -28.51 11.29 9.45
N ASP A 149 -27.44 11.81 10.03
CA ASP A 149 -27.01 13.20 9.80
C ASP A 149 -26.43 13.39 8.40
N PRO A 150 -26.58 14.57 7.79
CA PRO A 150 -25.93 14.89 6.54
C PRO A 150 -24.40 14.76 6.64
N LEU A 151 -23.80 14.13 5.64
CA LEU A 151 -22.34 14.05 5.52
C LEU A 151 -21.79 15.27 4.77
N PRO A 152 -20.53 15.66 5.03
CA PRO A 152 -19.87 16.71 4.25
C PRO A 152 -19.92 16.43 2.75
N ALA A 153 -20.03 17.44 1.93
CA ALA A 153 -19.86 17.31 0.49
C ALA A 153 -18.43 16.93 0.13
N GLY A 154 -18.25 16.20 -0.97
CA GLY A 154 -16.92 15.90 -1.49
C GLY A 154 -16.21 14.74 -0.80
N LEU A 155 -16.95 13.84 -0.14
CA LEU A 155 -16.36 12.61 0.39
C LEU A 155 -15.83 11.72 -0.75
N ALA A 156 -14.67 11.13 -0.50
CA ALA A 156 -14.05 10.16 -1.39
C ALA A 156 -13.60 8.92 -0.63
N GLY A 157 -13.74 7.76 -1.26
CA GLY A 157 -13.18 6.51 -0.75
C GLY A 157 -11.67 6.48 -1.01
N VAL A 158 -10.88 6.27 0.04
CA VAL A 158 -9.43 6.18 -0.07
C VAL A 158 -8.99 4.79 -0.49
N GLN A 159 -7.94 4.73 -1.30
CA GLN A 159 -7.33 3.48 -1.75
C GLN A 159 -5.81 3.52 -1.51
N THR A 160 -5.11 2.49 -1.99
CA THR A 160 -3.65 2.45 -2.05
C THR A 160 -3.20 2.21 -3.51
N PRO A 161 -1.94 2.61 -3.87
CA PRO A 161 -0.81 2.98 -3.02
C PRO A 161 -0.99 4.36 -2.35
N GLN A 162 -0.62 4.50 -1.08
CA GLN A 162 -0.50 5.79 -0.41
C GLN A 162 0.98 6.17 -0.37
N ALA A 163 1.35 7.30 -0.96
CA ALA A 163 2.74 7.70 -1.11
C ALA A 163 3.03 9.00 -0.35
N PHE A 164 4.19 9.06 0.28
CA PHE A 164 4.62 10.21 1.08
C PHE A 164 6.12 10.42 0.96
N ARG A 165 6.58 11.65 1.21
CA ARG A 165 8.01 11.90 1.38
C ARG A 165 8.58 10.98 2.45
N ALA A 166 9.69 10.33 2.12
CA ALA A 166 10.25 9.24 2.91
C ALA A 166 10.72 9.72 4.29
N ASP A 167 11.37 10.86 4.36
CA ASP A 167 11.87 11.50 5.59
C ASP A 167 10.72 11.85 6.55
N ALA A 168 9.68 12.51 6.05
CA ALA A 168 8.52 12.89 6.83
C ALA A 168 7.77 11.67 7.38
N LEU A 169 7.57 10.65 6.52
CA LEU A 169 6.90 9.43 6.93
C LEU A 169 7.68 8.68 8.02
N LEU A 170 8.99 8.50 7.83
CA LEU A 170 9.85 7.84 8.82
C LEU A 170 9.86 8.60 10.16
N ALA A 171 9.92 9.94 10.11
CA ALA A 171 9.90 10.76 11.32
C ALA A 171 8.56 10.65 12.07
N ALA A 172 7.43 10.65 11.35
CA ALA A 172 6.11 10.49 11.94
C ALA A 172 5.94 9.12 12.63
N TYR A 173 6.40 8.03 11.99
CA TYR A 173 6.34 6.69 12.57
C TYR A 173 7.27 6.52 13.79
N ARG A 174 8.44 7.15 13.81
CA ARG A 174 9.31 7.18 15.01
C ARG A 174 8.61 7.84 16.19
N ARG A 175 7.90 8.95 15.96
CA ARG A 175 7.11 9.62 17.01
C ARG A 175 5.93 8.77 17.46
N ALA A 176 5.24 8.15 16.52
CA ALA A 176 4.13 7.23 16.80
C ALA A 176 4.58 6.06 17.69
N GLU A 177 5.74 5.44 17.40
CA GLU A 177 6.32 4.38 18.22
C GLU A 177 6.65 4.87 19.65
N ALA A 178 7.27 6.05 19.77
CA ALA A 178 7.64 6.62 21.07
C ALA A 178 6.41 6.92 21.96
N ASP A 179 5.31 7.36 21.34
CA ASP A 179 4.07 7.72 22.03
C ASP A 179 3.09 6.54 22.19
N GLY A 180 3.38 5.38 21.60
CA GLY A 180 2.47 4.23 21.55
C GLY A 180 1.22 4.50 20.71
N PHE A 181 1.28 5.42 19.74
CA PHE A 181 0.18 5.70 18.84
C PHE A 181 0.09 4.67 17.72
N GLU A 182 -1.11 4.19 17.46
CA GLU A 182 -1.39 3.27 16.36
C GLU A 182 -2.35 3.92 15.35
N GLY A 183 -1.85 4.14 14.14
CA GLY A 183 -2.62 4.72 13.05
C GLY A 183 -3.56 3.72 12.39
N THR A 184 -4.65 4.19 11.82
CA THR A 184 -5.63 3.38 11.07
C THR A 184 -5.21 3.14 9.61
N ASP A 185 -4.44 4.07 9.05
CA ASP A 185 -3.82 4.00 7.73
C ASP A 185 -2.46 4.72 7.73
N THR A 186 -1.77 4.73 6.59
CA THR A 186 -0.43 5.33 6.49
C THR A 186 -0.44 6.85 6.73
N ALA A 187 -1.50 7.55 6.32
CA ALA A 187 -1.63 9.00 6.46
C ALA A 187 -1.82 9.45 7.91
N SER A 188 -2.49 8.64 8.74
CA SER A 188 -2.85 9.01 10.11
C SER A 188 -1.66 9.36 11.00
N CYS A 189 -0.47 8.79 10.75
CA CYS A 189 0.75 9.18 11.45
C CYS A 189 1.20 10.59 11.07
N LEU A 190 1.15 10.94 9.80
CA LEU A 190 1.52 12.29 9.33
C LEU A 190 0.52 13.34 9.80
N GLU A 191 -0.76 13.01 9.84
CA GLU A 191 -1.79 13.88 10.41
C GLU A 191 -1.60 14.12 11.90
N ARG A 192 -1.21 13.08 12.64
CA ARG A 192 -0.97 13.15 14.10
C ARG A 192 0.32 13.86 14.46
N TYR A 193 1.36 13.70 13.62
CA TYR A 193 2.71 14.23 13.84
C TYR A 193 3.17 15.07 12.65
N PRO A 194 2.51 16.21 12.37
CA PRO A 194 2.92 17.10 11.29
C PRO A 194 4.30 17.67 11.56
N ASP A 195 5.08 17.87 10.49
CA ASP A 195 6.31 18.63 10.54
C ASP A 195 5.99 20.10 10.18
N PRO A 196 6.14 21.06 11.14
CA PRO A 196 5.83 22.45 10.88
C PRO A 196 6.77 23.11 9.86
N GLU A 197 8.02 22.64 9.76
CA GLU A 197 9.02 23.19 8.85
C GLU A 197 8.84 22.67 7.43
N HIS A 198 8.36 21.42 7.30
CA HIS A 198 8.14 20.76 6.00
C HIS A 198 6.74 20.13 5.95
N PRO A 199 5.68 20.93 5.92
CA PRO A 199 4.32 20.42 5.98
C PRO A 199 4.03 19.48 4.80
N VAL A 200 3.46 18.32 5.11
CA VAL A 200 2.96 17.38 4.11
C VAL A 200 1.54 17.77 3.73
N ARG A 201 1.35 18.03 2.45
CA ARG A 201 0.03 18.26 1.87
C ARG A 201 -0.39 17.00 1.12
N ILE A 202 -1.55 16.42 1.46
CA ILE A 202 -2.02 15.20 0.82
C ILE A 202 -2.81 15.55 -0.44
N ALA A 203 -2.30 15.14 -1.60
CA ALA A 203 -2.99 15.28 -2.87
C ALA A 203 -3.92 14.08 -3.12
N ALA A 204 -5.14 14.35 -3.59
CA ALA A 204 -6.06 13.32 -4.06
C ALA A 204 -5.72 12.94 -5.50
N VAL A 205 -5.38 11.68 -5.74
CA VAL A 205 -5.08 11.14 -7.09
C VAL A 205 -6.33 10.42 -7.60
N PRO A 206 -6.91 10.81 -8.75
CA PRO A 206 -8.06 10.10 -9.28
C PRO A 206 -7.76 8.62 -9.55
N SER A 207 -8.64 7.75 -9.05
CA SER A 207 -8.60 6.31 -9.23
C SER A 207 -9.96 5.77 -9.65
N THR A 208 -10.09 4.47 -9.77
CA THR A 208 -11.34 3.82 -10.20
C THR A 208 -11.72 2.66 -9.28
N SER A 209 -12.94 2.15 -9.44
CA SER A 209 -13.40 0.93 -8.76
C SER A 209 -12.65 -0.33 -9.18
N ARG A 210 -11.91 -0.31 -10.30
CA ARG A 210 -11.03 -1.42 -10.70
C ARG A 210 -9.93 -1.71 -9.69
N ASN A 211 -9.43 -0.69 -8.98
CA ASN A 211 -8.47 -0.85 -7.89
C ASN A 211 -9.17 -1.34 -6.61
N LEU A 212 -9.99 -2.40 -6.76
CA LEU A 212 -10.71 -3.00 -5.63
C LEU A 212 -9.76 -3.72 -4.68
N LYS A 213 -10.17 -3.80 -3.42
CA LYS A 213 -9.47 -4.60 -2.40
C LYS A 213 -10.21 -5.92 -2.20
N ILE A 214 -9.54 -7.03 -2.48
CA ILE A 214 -10.08 -8.37 -2.16
C ILE A 214 -10.23 -8.47 -0.65
N THR A 215 -11.47 -8.54 -0.19
CA THR A 215 -11.86 -8.57 1.22
C THR A 215 -12.75 -9.75 1.53
N PHE A 216 -13.64 -10.09 0.61
CA PHE A 216 -14.59 -11.20 0.68
C PHE A 216 -14.36 -12.20 -0.46
N PRO A 217 -14.88 -13.45 -0.38
CA PRO A 217 -14.73 -14.45 -1.44
C PRO A 217 -15.22 -13.97 -2.82
N GLU A 218 -16.30 -13.21 -2.84
CA GLU A 218 -16.93 -12.67 -4.05
C GLU A 218 -16.02 -11.71 -4.82
N ASP A 219 -15.14 -11.00 -4.10
CA ASP A 219 -14.21 -10.04 -4.69
C ASP A 219 -13.20 -10.72 -5.63
N VAL A 220 -12.90 -12.00 -5.40
CA VAL A 220 -11.97 -12.76 -6.25
C VAL A 220 -12.57 -12.95 -7.65
N ALA A 221 -13.85 -13.34 -7.72
CA ALA A 221 -14.56 -13.51 -8.99
C ALA A 221 -14.67 -12.18 -9.75
N LEU A 222 -14.99 -11.10 -9.03
CA LEU A 222 -15.04 -9.75 -9.60
C LEU A 222 -13.65 -9.29 -10.10
N ALA A 223 -12.59 -9.51 -9.32
CA ALA A 223 -11.22 -9.17 -9.71
C ALA A 223 -10.81 -9.95 -10.97
N LEU A 224 -11.16 -11.24 -11.06
CA LEU A 224 -10.87 -12.07 -12.23
C LEU A 224 -11.56 -11.53 -13.50
N ALA A 225 -12.85 -11.24 -13.41
CA ALA A 225 -13.59 -10.67 -14.54
C ALA A 225 -13.04 -9.31 -15.00
N LEU A 226 -12.57 -8.49 -14.07
CA LEU A 226 -11.91 -7.22 -14.39
C LEU A 226 -10.51 -7.42 -14.98
N ALA A 227 -9.77 -8.45 -14.58
CA ALA A 227 -8.43 -8.76 -15.11
C ALA A 227 -8.49 -9.29 -16.55
N GLU A 228 -9.52 -10.07 -16.93
CA GLU A 228 -9.71 -10.59 -18.30
C GLU A 228 -9.98 -9.49 -19.34
N GLY A 229 -10.34 -8.29 -18.91
CA GLY A 229 -10.52 -7.11 -19.76
C GLY A 229 -9.27 -6.21 -19.87
N LEU A 230 -8.11 -6.67 -19.42
CA LEU A 230 -6.81 -6.03 -19.54
C LEU A 230 -5.99 -6.68 -20.66
#